data_8f0e56d15be9572eee36752dab83dfd5
#
_entry.id   8f0e56d15be9572eee36752dab83dfd5
#
_cell.length_a   1.000
_cell.length_b   1.000
_cell.length_c   1.000
_cell.angle_alpha   90.00
_cell.angle_beta   90.00
_cell.angle_gamma   90.00
#
_symmetry.space_group_name_H-M   'P 1'
#
loop_
_entity.id
_entity.type
_entity.pdbx_description
1 polymer ?
#
loop_
_entity_poly.entity_id
_entity_poly.type
_entity_poly.pdbx_seq_one_letter_code
_entity_poly.pdbx_strand_id
1 'polypeptide(L)'
;MPTHTNTNTTAAPNRTGLLIATSLTLFSMFFGAGNLIFPPIMGANAGTSFPWAMTGFLIGAVALPVLSIITIALSGTDLRDLASRGGRVFGIVFPGLVYLSIGAFYALPRTGAVSFSTAIAPLTGWSSSLASTLFNVVFFGVALFLSWNPRSITDSLGKVLTPLLLVLLVLLVFLSLANLPASTSAPTAAYASAPLTSGLLDGYMTMDSIAALAFGIVVVTSLERTGGGIGAKMVRRTSVTALIAGALLALVYVGLGLIGHVMPGGQEYTDGASLLADAAQMTIGWPGQVVFGLIVLTACMTTAVGLIAATSEFFHRLLPVVSYRAWMAAFTVISFVLAAAGLNSVLAVAVPIITFLYPIAITIVFTTILTRPLRLTTPGLWAFRASAWTAAIWSGASAIAAA
;
A
#
# COMPACT_ATOMS: atom_id res chain seq x y z
N MET A 1 -8.15 37.28 -48.74
CA MET A 1 -8.14 37.03 -47.28
C MET A 1 -7.62 35.62 -47.06
N PRO A 2 -6.44 35.43 -46.48
CA PRO A 2 -5.95 34.09 -46.16
C PRO A 2 -6.52 33.65 -44.80
N THR A 3 -7.18 32.53 -44.80
CA THR A 3 -7.72 31.85 -43.60
C THR A 3 -6.56 31.29 -42.77
N HIS A 4 -6.31 31.88 -41.62
CA HIS A 4 -5.40 31.32 -40.61
C HIS A 4 -6.03 30.06 -40.03
N THR A 5 -5.59 28.90 -40.49
CA THR A 5 -5.80 27.62 -39.80
C THR A 5 -4.90 27.57 -38.55
N ASN A 6 -5.50 27.85 -37.41
CA ASN A 6 -4.87 27.70 -36.12
C ASN A 6 -4.75 26.20 -35.81
N THR A 7 -3.65 25.59 -36.22
CA THR A 7 -3.28 24.22 -35.80
C THR A 7 -2.77 24.28 -34.36
N ASN A 8 -3.70 24.19 -33.41
CA ASN A 8 -3.35 23.84 -32.04
C ASN A 8 -2.78 22.41 -32.05
N THR A 9 -1.47 22.29 -32.26
CA THR A 9 -0.71 21.07 -31.99
C THR A 9 -0.70 20.87 -30.49
N THR A 10 -1.69 20.13 -29.99
CA THR A 10 -1.61 19.54 -28.64
C THR A 10 -0.38 18.63 -28.66
N ALA A 11 0.69 19.07 -27.99
CA ALA A 11 1.92 18.31 -27.84
C ALA A 11 1.57 16.90 -27.34
N ALA A 12 2.02 15.87 -28.04
CA ALA A 12 1.79 14.49 -27.65
C ALA A 12 2.27 14.31 -26.20
N PRO A 13 1.47 13.73 -25.31
CA PRO A 13 1.82 13.63 -23.89
C PRO A 13 3.19 12.95 -23.74
N ASN A 14 4.08 13.56 -22.97
CA ASN A 14 5.41 13.04 -22.71
C ASN A 14 5.28 11.65 -22.05
N ARG A 15 5.46 10.59 -22.85
CA ARG A 15 5.23 9.20 -22.46
C ARG A 15 6.08 8.78 -21.25
N THR A 16 7.29 9.32 -21.16
CA THR A 16 8.21 9.08 -20.03
C THR A 16 7.73 9.77 -18.77
N GLY A 17 7.33 11.05 -18.87
CA GLY A 17 6.79 11.79 -17.72
C GLY A 17 5.54 11.16 -17.14
N LEU A 18 4.67 10.60 -17.98
CA LEU A 18 3.49 9.88 -17.53
C LEU A 18 3.84 8.57 -16.82
N LEU A 19 4.78 7.79 -17.35
CA LEU A 19 5.21 6.55 -16.72
C LEU A 19 5.81 6.82 -15.34
N ILE A 20 6.63 7.86 -15.21
CA ILE A 20 7.19 8.30 -13.93
C ILE A 20 6.05 8.73 -12.98
N ALA A 21 5.12 9.57 -13.42
CA ALA A 21 3.99 10.00 -12.60
C ALA A 21 3.14 8.83 -12.11
N THR A 22 2.85 7.84 -12.97
CA THR A 22 2.10 6.64 -12.59
C THR A 22 2.91 5.77 -11.60
N SER A 23 4.23 5.68 -11.75
CA SER A 23 5.09 4.96 -10.80
C SER A 23 5.13 5.64 -9.42
N LEU A 24 5.21 6.97 -9.40
CA LEU A 24 5.14 7.76 -8.17
C LEU A 24 3.76 7.63 -7.51
N THR A 25 2.69 7.64 -8.29
CA THR A 25 1.32 7.38 -7.79
C THR A 25 1.23 6.00 -7.16
N LEU A 26 1.74 4.96 -7.83
CA LEU A 26 1.72 3.60 -7.30
C LEU A 26 2.54 3.49 -6.01
N PHE A 27 3.75 4.09 -5.97
CA PHE A 27 4.57 4.16 -4.76
C PHE A 27 3.78 4.78 -3.60
N SER A 28 3.15 5.94 -3.81
CA SER A 28 2.44 6.65 -2.75
C SER A 28 1.15 5.96 -2.30
N MET A 29 0.54 5.16 -3.17
CA MET A 29 -0.61 4.35 -2.79
C MET A 29 -0.20 3.16 -1.89
N PHE A 30 0.99 2.60 -2.14
CA PHE A 30 1.56 1.57 -1.27
C PHE A 30 2.02 2.17 0.06
N PHE A 31 2.80 3.26 0.01
CA PHE A 31 3.46 3.80 1.17
C PHE A 31 2.47 4.52 2.11
N GLY A 32 1.94 3.79 3.06
CA GLY A 32 0.97 4.25 4.05
C GLY A 32 1.42 4.03 5.50
N ALA A 33 0.47 4.05 6.42
CA ALA A 33 0.71 3.91 7.85
C ALA A 33 1.50 2.65 8.22
N GLY A 34 1.19 1.50 7.61
CA GLY A 34 1.87 0.22 7.89
C GLY A 34 3.35 0.23 7.52
N ASN A 35 3.68 0.93 6.46
CA ASN A 35 5.01 1.00 5.89
C ASN A 35 5.98 1.86 6.72
N LEU A 36 5.45 2.66 7.63
CA LEU A 36 6.22 3.39 8.65
C LEU A 36 6.45 2.56 9.92
N ILE A 37 5.65 1.50 10.15
CA ILE A 37 5.68 0.71 11.39
C ILE A 37 6.69 -0.44 11.30
N PHE A 38 6.59 -1.28 10.25
CA PHE A 38 7.33 -2.55 10.22
C PHE A 38 8.83 -2.42 9.94
N PRO A 39 9.33 -1.60 8.99
CA PRO A 39 10.76 -1.53 8.71
C PRO A 39 11.62 -1.11 9.89
N PRO A 40 11.28 -0.05 10.67
CA PRO A 40 12.11 0.35 11.81
C PRO A 40 12.10 -0.67 12.96
N ILE A 41 10.95 -1.30 13.27
CA ILE A 41 10.88 -2.35 14.27
C ILE A 41 11.69 -3.58 13.85
N MET A 42 11.58 -4.01 12.60
CA MET A 42 12.41 -5.07 12.04
C MET A 42 13.89 -4.72 12.17
N GLY A 43 14.27 -3.47 11.82
CA GLY A 43 15.65 -2.99 11.91
C GLY A 43 16.20 -3.05 13.33
N ALA A 44 15.43 -2.60 14.32
CA ALA A 44 15.78 -2.63 15.74
C ALA A 44 15.93 -4.07 16.27
N ASN A 45 14.98 -4.94 15.95
CA ASN A 45 14.96 -6.32 16.42
C ASN A 45 16.01 -7.21 15.73
N ALA A 46 16.35 -6.91 14.48
CA ALA A 46 17.31 -7.67 13.70
C ALA A 46 18.76 -7.52 14.20
N GLY A 47 19.11 -6.39 14.82
CA GLY A 47 20.45 -6.16 15.34
C GLY A 47 21.53 -6.51 14.30
N THR A 48 22.53 -7.31 14.68
CA THR A 48 23.61 -7.78 13.77
C THR A 48 23.13 -8.63 12.60
N SER A 49 21.92 -9.19 12.65
CA SER A 49 21.31 -9.97 11.57
C SER A 49 20.57 -9.11 10.54
N PHE A 50 20.65 -7.77 10.62
CA PHE A 50 19.95 -6.81 9.78
C PHE A 50 20.01 -7.11 8.27
N PRO A 51 21.17 -7.42 7.64
CA PRO A 51 21.20 -7.65 6.20
C PRO A 51 20.31 -8.81 5.73
N TRP A 52 20.28 -9.90 6.50
CA TRP A 52 19.45 -11.06 6.18
C TRP A 52 17.96 -10.80 6.44
N ALA A 53 17.66 -10.14 7.55
CA ALA A 53 16.29 -9.73 7.87
C ALA A 53 15.73 -8.76 6.84
N MET A 54 16.51 -7.73 6.46
CA MET A 54 16.13 -6.78 5.43
C MET A 54 15.93 -7.45 4.06
N THR A 55 16.75 -8.42 3.70
CA THR A 55 16.57 -9.20 2.47
C THR A 55 15.22 -9.93 2.49
N GLY A 56 14.89 -10.61 3.57
CA GLY A 56 13.58 -11.25 3.76
C GLY A 56 12.43 -10.24 3.69
N PHE A 57 12.58 -9.12 4.38
CA PHE A 57 11.60 -8.04 4.39
C PHE A 57 11.31 -7.49 2.98
N LEU A 58 12.35 -7.22 2.18
CA LEU A 58 12.19 -6.74 0.81
C LEU A 58 11.52 -7.77 -0.12
N ILE A 59 11.73 -9.06 0.13
CA ILE A 59 10.98 -10.10 -0.62
C ILE A 59 9.49 -10.00 -0.31
N GLY A 60 9.11 -9.90 0.97
CA GLY A 60 7.71 -9.79 1.40
C GLY A 60 7.05 -8.47 1.03
N ALA A 61 7.70 -7.36 1.33
CA ALA A 61 7.14 -6.01 1.23
C ALA A 61 7.34 -5.34 -0.14
N VAL A 62 8.21 -5.87 -1.01
CA VAL A 62 8.47 -5.26 -2.32
C VAL A 62 8.30 -6.25 -3.46
N ALA A 63 8.98 -7.40 -3.42
CA ALA A 63 8.94 -8.33 -4.55
C ALA A 63 7.53 -8.91 -4.76
N LEU A 64 6.85 -9.33 -3.69
CA LEU A 64 5.48 -9.85 -3.79
C LEU A 64 4.47 -8.81 -4.30
N PRO A 65 4.42 -7.56 -3.81
CA PRO A 65 3.58 -6.50 -4.37
C PRO A 65 3.86 -6.22 -5.85
N VAL A 66 5.12 -6.13 -6.26
CA VAL A 66 5.49 -5.94 -7.67
C VAL A 66 4.96 -7.10 -8.53
N LEU A 67 5.14 -8.35 -8.08
CA LEU A 67 4.60 -9.53 -8.75
C LEU A 67 3.06 -9.50 -8.82
N SER A 68 2.40 -9.02 -7.78
CA SER A 68 0.93 -8.87 -7.74
C SER A 68 0.43 -7.91 -8.81
N ILE A 69 1.04 -6.71 -8.95
CA ILE A 69 0.72 -5.76 -10.03
C ILE A 69 0.94 -6.37 -11.43
N ILE A 70 2.07 -7.05 -11.62
CA ILE A 70 2.40 -7.71 -12.90
C ILE A 70 1.35 -8.79 -13.21
N THR A 71 0.91 -9.53 -12.20
CA THR A 71 -0.12 -10.57 -12.33
C THR A 71 -1.46 -10.01 -12.79
N ILE A 72 -1.88 -8.85 -12.27
CA ILE A 72 -3.08 -8.15 -12.74
C ILE A 72 -2.94 -7.79 -14.23
N ALA A 73 -1.84 -7.16 -14.63
CA ALA A 73 -1.60 -6.78 -16.02
C ALA A 73 -1.53 -7.99 -16.98
N LEU A 74 -1.08 -9.15 -16.50
CA LEU A 74 -1.08 -10.40 -17.26
C LEU A 74 -2.48 -11.01 -17.43
N SER A 75 -3.39 -10.72 -16.51
CA SER A 75 -4.69 -11.38 -16.43
C SER A 75 -5.82 -10.57 -17.06
N GLY A 76 -5.71 -9.26 -17.07
CA GLY A 76 -6.71 -8.33 -17.56
C GLY A 76 -6.47 -6.93 -17.05
N THR A 77 -7.51 -6.28 -16.55
CA THR A 77 -7.48 -4.91 -16.08
C THR A 77 -7.59 -4.78 -14.56
N ASP A 78 -8.14 -5.79 -13.90
CA ASP A 78 -8.37 -5.75 -12.45
C ASP A 78 -8.31 -7.14 -11.80
N LEU A 79 -8.49 -7.18 -10.47
CA LEU A 79 -8.49 -8.40 -9.68
C LEU A 79 -9.63 -9.36 -10.05
N ARG A 80 -10.77 -8.82 -10.55
CA ARG A 80 -11.90 -9.66 -10.99
C ARG A 80 -11.53 -10.48 -12.21
N ASP A 81 -10.82 -9.89 -13.18
CA ASP A 81 -10.35 -10.61 -14.37
C ASP A 81 -9.43 -11.77 -13.98
N LEU A 82 -8.53 -11.53 -13.02
CA LEU A 82 -7.66 -12.57 -12.48
C LEU A 82 -8.46 -13.67 -11.77
N ALA A 83 -9.30 -13.29 -10.82
CA ALA A 83 -10.04 -14.22 -9.96
C ALA A 83 -11.11 -15.03 -10.73
N SER A 84 -11.65 -14.49 -11.83
CA SER A 84 -12.66 -15.16 -12.65
C SER A 84 -12.19 -16.48 -13.26
N ARG A 85 -10.86 -16.68 -13.34
CA ARG A 85 -10.27 -17.98 -13.71
C ARG A 85 -10.59 -19.08 -12.70
N GLY A 86 -10.79 -18.73 -11.41
CA GLY A 86 -11.25 -19.62 -10.35
C GLY A 86 -12.72 -20.03 -10.45
N GLY A 87 -13.48 -19.41 -11.36
CA GLY A 87 -14.91 -19.61 -11.56
C GLY A 87 -15.71 -18.35 -11.22
N ARG A 88 -17.01 -18.35 -11.58
CA ARG A 88 -17.88 -17.18 -11.45
C ARG A 88 -18.02 -16.69 -10.00
N VAL A 89 -18.21 -17.61 -9.07
CA VAL A 89 -18.36 -17.29 -7.64
C VAL A 89 -17.07 -16.72 -7.08
N PHE A 90 -15.94 -17.40 -7.31
CA PHE A 90 -14.63 -16.95 -6.86
C PHE A 90 -14.26 -15.57 -7.43
N GLY A 91 -14.57 -15.33 -8.72
CA GLY A 91 -14.32 -14.07 -9.42
C GLY A 91 -15.12 -12.86 -8.90
N ILE A 92 -16.16 -13.07 -8.10
CA ILE A 92 -16.94 -12.00 -7.48
C ILE A 92 -16.62 -11.88 -6.00
N VAL A 93 -16.64 -13.02 -5.28
CA VAL A 93 -16.51 -13.04 -3.82
C VAL A 93 -15.11 -12.64 -3.37
N PHE A 94 -14.07 -13.25 -3.93
CA PHE A 94 -12.70 -12.97 -3.51
C PHE A 94 -12.30 -11.49 -3.75
N PRO A 95 -12.47 -10.91 -4.96
CA PRO A 95 -12.20 -9.49 -5.16
C PRO A 95 -13.06 -8.58 -4.28
N GLY A 96 -14.34 -8.89 -4.12
CA GLY A 96 -15.24 -8.14 -3.25
C GLY A 96 -14.72 -8.07 -1.82
N LEU A 97 -14.31 -9.21 -1.25
CA LEU A 97 -13.72 -9.28 0.09
C LEU A 97 -12.39 -8.50 0.18
N VAL A 98 -11.52 -8.63 -0.83
CA VAL A 98 -10.25 -7.87 -0.89
C VAL A 98 -10.52 -6.37 -0.87
N TYR A 99 -11.36 -5.86 -1.78
CA TYR A 99 -11.62 -4.43 -1.87
C TYR A 99 -12.37 -3.87 -0.65
N LEU A 100 -13.28 -4.63 -0.04
CA LEU A 100 -13.95 -4.22 1.19
C LEU A 100 -12.97 -4.19 2.36
N SER A 101 -12.12 -5.21 2.48
CA SER A 101 -11.13 -5.32 3.54
C SER A 101 -10.13 -4.17 3.52
N ILE A 102 -9.41 -3.98 2.38
CA ILE A 102 -8.42 -2.91 2.29
C ILE A 102 -9.04 -1.52 2.14
N GLY A 103 -10.23 -1.41 1.58
CA GLY A 103 -10.97 -0.18 1.43
C GLY A 103 -11.67 0.20 2.73
N ALA A 104 -12.98 -0.05 2.81
CA ALA A 104 -13.85 0.51 3.83
C ALA A 104 -13.60 0.01 5.25
N PHE A 105 -13.13 -1.23 5.44
CA PHE A 105 -13.16 -1.88 6.76
C PHE A 105 -11.81 -1.94 7.48
N TYR A 106 -10.69 -1.69 6.80
CA TYR A 106 -9.38 -1.75 7.46
C TYR A 106 -8.40 -0.66 7.04
N ALA A 107 -7.82 -0.77 5.82
CA ALA A 107 -6.67 0.08 5.51
C ALA A 107 -7.05 1.55 5.42
N LEU A 108 -8.22 1.87 4.86
CA LEU A 108 -8.70 3.25 4.77
C LEU A 108 -9.04 3.85 6.13
N PRO A 109 -9.82 3.22 7.04
CA PRO A 109 -10.04 3.74 8.39
C PRO A 109 -8.73 3.92 9.17
N ARG A 110 -7.78 2.97 9.02
CA ARG A 110 -6.47 3.02 9.68
C ARG A 110 -5.68 4.27 9.30
N THR A 111 -5.78 4.76 8.06
CA THR A 111 -5.06 5.98 7.65
C THR A 111 -5.44 7.19 8.49
N GLY A 112 -6.72 7.39 8.75
CA GLY A 112 -7.19 8.50 9.61
C GLY A 112 -6.81 8.31 11.08
N ALA A 113 -7.03 7.11 11.62
CA ALA A 113 -6.73 6.81 13.03
C ALA A 113 -5.23 6.96 13.33
N VAL A 114 -4.34 6.41 12.48
CA VAL A 114 -2.88 6.53 12.64
C VAL A 114 -2.41 7.96 12.42
N SER A 115 -2.98 8.69 11.45
CA SER A 115 -2.66 10.11 11.25
C SER A 115 -2.93 10.94 12.49
N PHE A 116 -4.04 10.69 13.18
CA PHE A 116 -4.34 11.37 14.43
C PHE A 116 -3.39 10.97 15.55
N SER A 117 -3.27 9.66 15.82
CA SER A 117 -2.49 9.16 16.97
C SER A 117 -0.99 9.43 16.87
N THR A 118 -0.45 9.41 15.65
CA THR A 118 1.00 9.49 15.43
C THR A 118 1.50 10.86 14.98
N ALA A 119 0.65 11.64 14.28
CA ALA A 119 1.06 12.95 13.79
C ALA A 119 0.48 14.10 14.61
N ILE A 120 -0.81 14.04 14.97
CA ILE A 120 -1.50 15.18 15.59
C ILE A 120 -1.39 15.14 17.11
N ALA A 121 -1.75 14.01 17.73
CA ALA A 121 -1.77 13.89 19.18
C ALA A 121 -0.43 14.23 19.85
N PRO A 122 0.74 13.76 19.35
CA PRO A 122 2.03 14.11 19.95
C PRO A 122 2.41 15.58 19.82
N LEU A 123 1.99 16.25 18.74
CA LEU A 123 2.31 17.66 18.50
C LEU A 123 1.41 18.63 19.25
N THR A 124 0.15 18.24 19.50
CA THR A 124 -0.87 19.13 20.06
C THR A 124 -1.23 18.80 21.51
N GLY A 125 -0.88 17.60 21.98
CA GLY A 125 -1.36 17.06 23.26
C GLY A 125 -2.84 16.66 23.26
N TRP A 126 -3.49 16.64 22.09
CA TRP A 126 -4.90 16.28 21.98
C TRP A 126 -5.09 14.77 22.08
N SER A 127 -5.84 14.32 23.09
CA SER A 127 -6.10 12.90 23.35
C SER A 127 -7.60 12.56 23.41
N SER A 128 -8.48 13.56 23.28
CA SER A 128 -9.91 13.33 23.41
C SER A 128 -10.51 12.67 22.17
N SER A 129 -11.56 11.86 22.38
CA SER A 129 -12.33 11.24 21.29
C SER A 129 -12.95 12.30 20.37
N LEU A 130 -13.36 13.46 20.91
CA LEU A 130 -13.89 14.56 20.11
C LEU A 130 -12.83 15.14 19.17
N ALA A 131 -11.60 15.36 19.66
CA ALA A 131 -10.49 15.85 18.83
C ALA A 131 -10.16 14.88 17.71
N SER A 132 -10.10 13.57 18.01
CA SER A 132 -9.92 12.53 17.01
C SER A 132 -11.02 12.54 15.96
N THR A 133 -12.28 12.66 16.38
CA THR A 133 -13.43 12.70 15.46
C THR A 133 -13.37 13.93 14.56
N LEU A 134 -13.13 15.13 15.11
CA LEU A 134 -13.03 16.37 14.33
C LEU A 134 -11.86 16.31 13.32
N PHE A 135 -10.72 15.81 13.74
CA PHE A 135 -9.60 15.59 12.83
C PHE A 135 -9.98 14.64 11.69
N ASN A 136 -10.62 13.51 12.01
CA ASN A 136 -11.02 12.52 10.99
C ASN A 136 -12.06 13.08 10.02
N VAL A 137 -12.98 13.97 10.44
CA VAL A 137 -13.88 14.69 9.53
C VAL A 137 -13.09 15.48 8.50
N VAL A 138 -12.09 16.24 8.95
CA VAL A 138 -11.23 17.03 8.04
C VAL A 138 -10.41 16.11 7.14
N PHE A 139 -9.75 15.09 7.70
CA PHE A 139 -8.90 14.15 6.97
C PHE A 139 -9.67 13.44 5.85
N PHE A 140 -10.81 12.83 6.17
CA PHE A 140 -11.63 12.12 5.19
C PHE A 140 -12.35 13.06 4.23
N GLY A 141 -12.68 14.29 4.66
CA GLY A 141 -13.18 15.34 3.77
C GLY A 141 -12.18 15.74 2.70
N VAL A 142 -10.92 15.93 3.09
CA VAL A 142 -9.82 16.22 2.15
C VAL A 142 -9.56 15.01 1.24
N ALA A 143 -9.50 13.79 1.78
CA ALA A 143 -9.31 12.58 1.00
C ALA A 143 -10.42 12.39 -0.04
N LEU A 144 -11.69 12.63 0.34
CA LEU A 144 -12.84 12.60 -0.54
C LEU A 144 -12.71 13.63 -1.67
N PHE A 145 -12.36 14.87 -1.33
CA PHE A 145 -12.16 15.95 -2.29
C PHE A 145 -11.06 15.62 -3.32
N LEU A 146 -9.91 15.14 -2.86
CA LEU A 146 -8.80 14.75 -3.74
C LEU A 146 -9.15 13.54 -4.64
N SER A 147 -10.03 12.65 -4.16
CA SER A 147 -10.49 11.47 -4.92
C SER A 147 -11.62 11.79 -5.88
N TRP A 148 -12.23 13.01 -5.84
CA TRP A 148 -13.46 13.35 -6.55
C TRP A 148 -13.39 13.15 -8.04
N ASN A 149 -12.23 13.34 -8.63
CA ASN A 149 -12.02 13.18 -10.06
C ASN A 149 -10.93 12.12 -10.34
N PRO A 150 -11.30 10.93 -10.83
CA PRO A 150 -10.33 9.88 -11.13
C PRO A 150 -9.21 10.28 -12.08
N ARG A 151 -9.44 11.33 -12.90
CA ARG A 151 -8.43 11.83 -13.84
C ARG A 151 -7.32 12.65 -13.19
N SER A 152 -7.63 13.29 -12.06
CA SER A 152 -6.67 14.14 -11.33
C SER A 152 -5.86 13.37 -10.29
N ILE A 153 -6.20 12.11 -9.98
CA ILE A 153 -5.51 11.33 -8.95
C ILE A 153 -4.03 11.20 -9.26
N THR A 154 -3.67 10.77 -10.48
CA THR A 154 -2.26 10.64 -10.89
C THR A 154 -1.52 11.98 -10.84
N ASP A 155 -2.19 13.09 -11.14
CA ASP A 155 -1.60 14.41 -11.07
C ASP A 155 -1.40 14.87 -9.63
N SER A 156 -2.39 14.69 -8.77
CA SER A 156 -2.32 15.09 -7.35
C SER A 156 -1.35 14.22 -6.56
N LEU A 157 -1.46 12.90 -6.67
CA LEU A 157 -0.58 11.97 -5.95
C LEU A 157 0.82 11.94 -6.56
N GLY A 158 0.94 11.66 -7.85
CA GLY A 158 2.22 11.40 -8.50
C GLY A 158 3.09 12.65 -8.72
N LYS A 159 2.48 13.84 -8.89
CA LYS A 159 3.24 15.06 -9.19
C LYS A 159 3.47 15.99 -8.01
N VAL A 160 2.67 15.89 -6.96
CA VAL A 160 2.72 16.81 -5.81
C VAL A 160 3.00 16.09 -4.51
N LEU A 161 2.07 15.24 -4.06
CA LEU A 161 2.18 14.63 -2.73
C LEU A 161 3.33 13.63 -2.61
N THR A 162 3.57 12.82 -3.65
CA THR A 162 4.64 11.83 -3.62
C THR A 162 6.04 12.42 -3.62
N PRO A 163 6.39 13.40 -4.48
CA PRO A 163 7.68 14.07 -4.38
C PRO A 163 7.90 14.73 -3.02
N LEU A 164 6.88 15.37 -2.45
CA LEU A 164 6.96 15.95 -1.10
C LEU A 164 7.27 14.86 -0.07
N LEU A 165 6.51 13.76 -0.07
CA LEU A 165 6.71 12.62 0.82
C LEU A 165 8.12 12.05 0.72
N LEU A 166 8.62 11.83 -0.50
CA LEU A 166 9.98 11.30 -0.73
C LEU A 166 11.07 12.24 -0.21
N VAL A 167 10.92 13.55 -0.44
CA VAL A 167 11.88 14.54 0.09
C VAL A 167 11.90 14.51 1.62
N LEU A 168 10.73 14.50 2.26
CA LEU A 168 10.63 14.43 3.72
C LEU A 168 11.21 13.11 4.28
N LEU A 169 10.96 11.97 3.61
CA LEU A 169 11.53 10.67 4.02
C LEU A 169 13.04 10.64 3.88
N VAL A 170 13.59 11.12 2.75
CA VAL A 170 15.03 11.20 2.55
C VAL A 170 15.67 12.11 3.59
N LEU A 171 15.04 13.23 3.89
CA LEU A 171 15.49 14.16 4.93
C LEU A 171 15.50 13.47 6.31
N LEU A 172 14.42 12.79 6.68
CA LEU A 172 14.34 12.05 7.94
C LEU A 172 15.46 11.01 8.05
N VAL A 173 15.62 10.17 7.01
CA VAL A 173 16.64 9.09 6.99
C VAL A 173 18.05 9.71 7.10
N PHE A 174 18.35 10.70 6.27
CA PHE A 174 19.66 11.35 6.26
C PHE A 174 20.01 11.98 7.62
N LEU A 175 19.09 12.77 8.17
CA LEU A 175 19.31 13.43 9.46
C LEU A 175 19.43 12.43 10.61
N SER A 176 18.59 11.40 10.64
CA SER A 176 18.65 10.37 11.68
C SER A 176 19.96 9.59 11.63
N LEU A 177 20.38 9.13 10.46
CA LEU A 177 21.64 8.37 10.32
C LEU A 177 22.89 9.24 10.57
N ALA A 178 22.81 10.56 10.33
CA ALA A 178 23.91 11.48 10.59
C ALA A 178 24.08 11.84 12.07
N ASN A 179 23.00 11.81 12.86
CA ASN A 179 23.01 12.34 14.24
C ASN A 179 22.75 11.27 15.31
N LEU A 180 22.12 10.14 14.98
CA LEU A 180 21.96 9.07 15.95
C LEU A 180 23.29 8.34 16.17
N PRO A 181 23.62 8.00 17.44
CA PRO A 181 24.81 7.21 17.72
C PRO A 181 24.66 5.82 17.09
N ALA A 182 25.71 5.37 16.38
CA ALA A 182 25.73 4.04 15.82
C ALA A 182 25.75 3.01 16.97
N SER A 183 24.61 2.49 17.33
CA SER A 183 24.48 1.40 18.30
C SER A 183 23.95 0.17 17.58
N THR A 184 24.65 -0.95 17.72
CA THR A 184 24.19 -2.23 17.16
C THR A 184 23.92 -3.17 18.31
N SER A 185 22.66 -3.59 18.45
CA SER A 185 22.25 -4.54 19.48
C SER A 185 22.38 -6.00 18.98
N ALA A 186 22.39 -6.96 19.90
CA ALA A 186 22.22 -8.35 19.53
C ALA A 186 20.82 -8.57 18.95
N PRO A 187 20.66 -9.50 17.99
CA PRO A 187 19.34 -9.82 17.44
C PRO A 187 18.45 -10.44 18.53
N THR A 188 17.15 -10.15 18.50
CA THR A 188 16.16 -10.86 19.31
C THR A 188 16.07 -12.33 18.88
N ALA A 189 15.50 -13.20 19.74
CA ALA A 189 15.49 -14.66 19.54
C ALA A 189 14.97 -15.07 18.15
N ALA A 190 13.93 -14.41 17.63
CA ALA A 190 13.37 -14.69 16.31
C ALA A 190 14.36 -14.37 15.18
N TYR A 191 15.08 -13.26 15.29
CA TYR A 191 16.04 -12.82 14.27
C TYR A 191 17.44 -13.46 14.44
N ALA A 192 17.74 -14.01 15.61
CA ALA A 192 18.94 -14.82 15.82
C ALA A 192 18.81 -16.18 15.15
N SER A 193 17.64 -16.82 15.25
CA SER A 193 17.41 -18.17 14.73
C SER A 193 17.08 -18.20 13.23
N ALA A 194 16.24 -17.27 12.74
CA ALA A 194 15.72 -17.29 11.38
C ALA A 194 15.54 -15.87 10.81
N PRO A 195 16.61 -15.08 10.62
CA PRO A 195 16.50 -13.66 10.27
C PRO A 195 15.78 -13.41 8.95
N LEU A 196 16.06 -14.23 7.91
CA LEU A 196 15.42 -14.09 6.61
C LEU A 196 13.91 -14.37 6.67
N THR A 197 13.50 -15.39 7.40
CA THR A 197 12.09 -15.76 7.54
C THR A 197 11.35 -14.73 8.39
N SER A 198 11.94 -14.26 9.49
CA SER A 198 11.36 -13.22 10.34
C SER A 198 11.16 -11.91 9.56
N GLY A 199 12.19 -11.48 8.80
CA GLY A 199 12.07 -10.33 7.93
C GLY A 199 11.02 -10.52 6.84
N LEU A 200 10.92 -11.70 6.22
CA LEU A 200 9.90 -12.00 5.22
C LEU A 200 8.47 -11.88 5.80
N LEU A 201 8.26 -12.38 7.01
CA LEU A 201 6.97 -12.29 7.70
C LEU A 201 6.62 -10.85 8.06
N ASP A 202 7.58 -10.06 8.55
CA ASP A 202 7.34 -8.64 8.81
C ASP A 202 7.06 -7.85 7.52
N GLY A 203 7.77 -8.15 6.42
CA GLY A 203 7.49 -7.60 5.11
C GLY A 203 6.09 -7.97 4.59
N TYR A 204 5.63 -9.15 4.90
CA TYR A 204 4.28 -9.62 4.62
C TYR A 204 3.21 -8.84 5.41
N MET A 205 3.51 -8.47 6.66
CA MET A 205 2.59 -7.70 7.51
C MET A 205 2.38 -6.25 7.07
N THR A 206 3.17 -5.72 6.11
CA THR A 206 2.87 -4.42 5.47
C THR A 206 1.57 -4.45 4.68
N MET A 207 1.13 -5.65 4.24
CA MET A 207 -0.07 -5.93 3.45
C MET A 207 -0.06 -5.35 2.03
N ASP A 208 1.09 -4.92 1.57
CA ASP A 208 1.25 -4.31 0.25
C ASP A 208 0.88 -5.28 -0.89
N SER A 209 1.05 -6.59 -0.69
CA SER A 209 0.71 -7.59 -1.72
C SER A 209 -0.79 -7.69 -2.00
N ILE A 210 -1.63 -7.62 -0.97
CA ILE A 210 -3.10 -7.57 -1.14
C ILE A 210 -3.50 -6.21 -1.72
N ALA A 211 -2.91 -5.12 -1.21
CA ALA A 211 -3.14 -3.78 -1.72
C ALA A 211 -2.75 -3.66 -3.20
N ALA A 212 -1.66 -4.31 -3.63
CA ALA A 212 -1.21 -4.37 -5.01
C ALA A 212 -2.25 -4.99 -5.95
N LEU A 213 -2.90 -6.07 -5.53
CA LEU A 213 -3.97 -6.69 -6.30
C LEU A 213 -5.13 -5.72 -6.55
N ALA A 214 -5.44 -4.87 -5.57
CA ALA A 214 -6.48 -3.85 -5.72
C ALA A 214 -6.01 -2.62 -6.49
N PHE A 215 -4.77 -2.16 -6.27
CA PHE A 215 -4.23 -0.97 -6.96
C PHE A 215 -3.95 -1.21 -8.44
N GLY A 216 -3.85 -2.47 -8.87
CA GLY A 216 -3.69 -2.84 -10.27
C GLY A 216 -4.70 -2.17 -11.20
N ILE A 217 -5.96 -2.03 -10.77
CA ILE A 217 -7.01 -1.34 -11.54
C ILE A 217 -6.65 0.13 -11.81
N VAL A 218 -6.11 0.84 -10.82
CA VAL A 218 -5.73 2.25 -10.95
C VAL A 218 -4.56 2.42 -11.91
N VAL A 219 -3.55 1.55 -11.79
CA VAL A 219 -2.35 1.58 -12.66
C VAL A 219 -2.73 1.29 -14.10
N VAL A 220 -3.45 0.20 -14.35
CA VAL A 220 -3.84 -0.21 -15.72
C VAL A 220 -4.75 0.85 -16.34
N THR A 221 -5.75 1.34 -15.61
CA THR A 221 -6.67 2.38 -16.10
C THR A 221 -5.94 3.70 -16.41
N SER A 222 -4.97 4.09 -15.58
CA SER A 222 -4.16 5.29 -15.84
C SER A 222 -3.34 5.16 -17.12
N LEU A 223 -2.73 4.00 -17.35
CA LEU A 223 -1.96 3.72 -18.55
C LEU A 223 -2.84 3.59 -19.81
N GLU A 224 -4.05 3.02 -19.70
CA GLU A 224 -5.01 2.93 -20.81
C GLU A 224 -5.46 4.31 -21.31
N ARG A 225 -5.86 5.18 -20.38
CA ARG A 225 -6.32 6.56 -20.70
C ARG A 225 -5.29 7.38 -21.46
N THR A 226 -4.03 7.01 -21.39
CA THR A 226 -2.90 7.75 -21.99
C THR A 226 -2.28 7.03 -23.18
N GLY A 227 -3.04 6.13 -23.80
CA GLY A 227 -2.59 5.41 -24.99
C GLY A 227 -1.51 4.36 -24.67
N GLY A 228 -1.62 3.70 -23.52
CA GLY A 228 -0.69 2.67 -23.04
C GLY A 228 -0.51 1.48 -23.97
N GLY A 229 -1.42 1.28 -24.92
CA GLY A 229 -1.44 0.12 -25.80
C GLY A 229 -2.23 -1.05 -25.19
N ILE A 230 -2.32 -2.16 -25.92
CA ILE A 230 -3.06 -3.37 -25.53
C ILE A 230 -2.08 -4.54 -25.47
N GLY A 231 -2.41 -5.58 -24.71
CA GLY A 231 -1.65 -6.83 -24.66
C GLY A 231 -0.24 -6.68 -24.11
N ALA A 232 0.76 -7.26 -24.78
CA ALA A 232 2.16 -7.30 -24.31
C ALA A 232 2.75 -5.92 -23.99
N LYS A 233 2.32 -4.86 -24.70
CA LYS A 233 2.80 -3.50 -24.48
C LYS A 233 2.27 -2.93 -23.16
N MET A 234 1.01 -3.20 -22.81
CA MET A 234 0.44 -2.84 -21.52
C MET A 234 1.15 -3.57 -20.38
N VAL A 235 1.33 -4.89 -20.49
CA VAL A 235 2.06 -5.68 -19.49
C VAL A 235 3.46 -5.11 -19.26
N ARG A 236 4.22 -4.81 -20.33
CA ARG A 236 5.57 -4.23 -20.20
C ARG A 236 5.55 -2.90 -19.47
N ARG A 237 4.61 -2.00 -19.79
CA ARG A 237 4.52 -0.68 -19.14
C ARG A 237 4.12 -0.80 -17.68
N THR A 238 3.12 -1.63 -17.38
CA THR A 238 2.72 -1.89 -15.99
C THR A 238 3.85 -2.53 -15.20
N SER A 239 4.61 -3.46 -15.77
CA SER A 239 5.78 -4.06 -15.13
C SER A 239 6.86 -3.02 -14.83
N VAL A 240 7.17 -2.13 -15.77
CA VAL A 240 8.15 -1.05 -15.54
C VAL A 240 7.66 -0.10 -14.46
N THR A 241 6.38 0.28 -14.48
CA THR A 241 5.76 1.10 -13.42
C THR A 241 5.90 0.45 -12.05
N ALA A 242 5.58 -0.85 -11.95
CA ALA A 242 5.68 -1.61 -10.70
C ALA A 242 7.13 -1.75 -10.21
N LEU A 243 8.08 -1.99 -11.11
CA LEU A 243 9.51 -2.08 -10.77
C LEU A 243 10.07 -0.75 -10.26
N ILE A 244 9.70 0.39 -10.87
CA ILE A 244 10.12 1.72 -10.40
C ILE A 244 9.53 2.00 -9.02
N ALA A 245 8.22 1.75 -8.82
CA ALA A 245 7.58 1.92 -7.51
C ALA A 245 8.19 1.00 -6.45
N GLY A 246 8.47 -0.26 -6.80
CA GLY A 246 9.14 -1.23 -5.93
C GLY A 246 10.57 -0.81 -5.56
N ALA A 247 11.34 -0.27 -6.50
CA ALA A 247 12.68 0.24 -6.22
C ALA A 247 12.66 1.44 -5.24
N LEU A 248 11.69 2.34 -5.39
CA LEU A 248 11.48 3.44 -4.44
C LEU A 248 11.07 2.93 -3.05
N LEU A 249 10.16 1.93 -2.99
CA LEU A 249 9.79 1.29 -1.73
C LEU A 249 11.01 0.63 -1.06
N ALA A 250 11.80 -0.12 -1.82
CA ALA A 250 13.01 -0.77 -1.30
C ALA A 250 13.99 0.25 -0.70
N LEU A 251 14.23 1.36 -1.41
CA LEU A 251 15.09 2.43 -0.94
C LEU A 251 14.61 3.03 0.38
N VAL A 252 13.31 3.32 0.47
CA VAL A 252 12.71 3.89 1.68
C VAL A 252 12.72 2.88 2.82
N TYR A 253 12.38 1.62 2.58
CA TYR A 253 12.37 0.59 3.63
C TYR A 253 13.76 0.30 4.20
N VAL A 254 14.78 0.27 3.34
CA VAL A 254 16.17 0.16 3.80
C VAL A 254 16.52 1.34 4.69
N GLY A 255 16.18 2.58 4.28
CA GLY A 255 16.43 3.78 5.08
C GLY A 255 15.73 3.73 6.45
N LEU A 256 14.43 3.42 6.47
CA LEU A 256 13.66 3.32 7.73
C LEU A 256 14.16 2.17 8.63
N GLY A 257 14.51 1.03 8.03
CA GLY A 257 15.09 -0.09 8.74
C GLY A 257 16.46 0.24 9.34
N LEU A 258 17.28 1.02 8.63
CA LEU A 258 18.56 1.51 9.16
C LEU A 258 18.37 2.47 10.35
N ILE A 259 17.36 3.35 10.33
CA ILE A 259 17.03 4.17 11.50
C ILE A 259 16.74 3.26 12.71
N GLY A 260 15.88 2.26 12.55
CA GLY A 260 15.59 1.30 13.62
C GLY A 260 16.81 0.54 14.09
N HIS A 261 17.69 0.14 13.16
CA HIS A 261 18.92 -0.60 13.45
C HIS A 261 19.91 0.19 14.33
N VAL A 262 20.01 1.51 14.12
CA VAL A 262 20.92 2.36 14.90
C VAL A 262 20.26 3.03 16.10
N MET A 263 18.94 2.89 16.28
CA MET A 263 18.19 3.53 17.35
C MET A 263 18.59 2.98 18.73
N PRO A 264 19.09 3.83 19.65
CA PRO A 264 19.37 3.40 21.02
C PRO A 264 18.09 2.92 21.71
N GLY A 265 18.13 1.73 22.36
CA GLY A 265 16.95 1.15 22.99
C GLY A 265 15.82 0.75 22.00
N GLY A 266 16.12 0.64 20.71
CA GLY A 266 15.11 0.40 19.65
C GLY A 266 14.28 -0.86 19.85
N GLN A 267 14.81 -1.86 20.55
CA GLN A 267 14.09 -3.11 20.88
C GLN A 267 13.00 -2.95 21.96
N GLU A 268 12.99 -1.84 22.67
CA GLU A 268 11.97 -1.54 23.69
C GLU A 268 10.68 -0.99 23.05
N TYR A 269 10.74 -0.54 21.79
CA TYR A 269 9.59 -0.06 21.06
C TYR A 269 8.71 -1.21 20.56
N THR A 270 7.42 -1.08 20.76
CA THR A 270 6.39 -2.00 20.22
C THR A 270 5.79 -1.50 18.91
N ASP A 271 6.02 -0.22 18.58
CA ASP A 271 5.49 0.44 17.38
C ASP A 271 6.58 1.26 16.68
N GLY A 272 6.74 1.02 15.38
CA GLY A 272 7.76 1.68 14.58
C GLY A 272 7.50 3.15 14.32
N ALA A 273 6.25 3.59 14.37
CA ALA A 273 5.93 5.00 14.18
C ALA A 273 6.37 5.83 15.40
N SER A 274 6.21 5.30 16.63
CA SER A 274 6.73 5.93 17.83
C SER A 274 8.26 5.93 17.85
N LEU A 275 8.92 4.84 17.42
CA LEU A 275 10.37 4.80 17.24
C LEU A 275 10.87 5.88 16.29
N LEU A 276 10.22 6.06 15.14
CA LEU A 276 10.60 7.10 14.16
C LEU A 276 10.33 8.52 14.67
N ALA A 277 9.25 8.73 15.44
CA ALA A 277 8.95 10.01 16.07
C ALA A 277 10.05 10.41 17.05
N ASP A 278 10.49 9.47 17.89
CA ASP A 278 11.56 9.70 18.85
C ASP A 278 12.92 9.86 18.15
N ALA A 279 13.20 9.06 17.12
CA ALA A 279 14.40 9.24 16.28
C ALA A 279 14.44 10.66 15.67
N ALA A 280 13.30 11.14 15.14
CA ALA A 280 13.20 12.50 14.60
C ALA A 280 13.40 13.56 15.69
N GLN A 281 12.84 13.36 16.89
CA GLN A 281 13.01 14.25 18.02
C GLN A 281 14.45 14.26 18.52
N MET A 282 15.11 13.12 18.65
CA MET A 282 16.52 13.02 19.07
C MET A 282 17.47 13.69 18.07
N THR A 283 17.09 13.75 16.79
CA THR A 283 17.93 14.28 15.71
C THR A 283 17.93 15.80 15.65
N ILE A 284 16.74 16.44 15.62
CA ILE A 284 16.57 17.88 15.46
C ILE A 284 15.51 18.48 16.41
N GLY A 285 15.13 17.76 17.46
CA GLY A 285 14.16 18.22 18.46
C GLY A 285 12.75 18.37 17.92
N TRP A 286 11.98 19.32 18.44
CA TRP A 286 10.59 19.57 18.03
C TRP A 286 10.37 19.72 16.50
N PRO A 287 11.22 20.41 15.73
CA PRO A 287 11.10 20.44 14.27
C PRO A 287 11.13 19.05 13.63
N GLY A 288 11.86 18.09 14.20
CA GLY A 288 11.89 16.70 13.74
C GLY A 288 10.52 16.02 13.89
N GLN A 289 9.85 16.21 15.02
CA GLN A 289 8.50 15.71 15.22
C GLN A 289 7.51 16.30 14.21
N VAL A 290 7.63 17.60 13.89
CA VAL A 290 6.80 18.24 12.85
C VAL A 290 7.05 17.59 11.48
N VAL A 291 8.32 17.42 11.09
CA VAL A 291 8.68 16.75 9.82
C VAL A 291 8.11 15.33 9.78
N PHE A 292 8.27 14.57 10.85
CA PHE A 292 7.70 13.21 10.94
C PHE A 292 6.17 13.22 10.86
N GLY A 293 5.50 14.13 11.57
CA GLY A 293 4.06 14.32 11.48
C GLY A 293 3.58 14.61 10.05
N LEU A 294 4.30 15.44 9.31
CA LEU A 294 4.01 15.71 7.89
C LEU A 294 4.22 14.48 7.00
N ILE A 295 5.25 13.67 7.28
CA ILE A 295 5.45 12.38 6.59
C ILE A 295 4.25 11.48 6.80
N VAL A 296 3.82 11.27 8.05
CA VAL A 296 2.68 10.42 8.39
C VAL A 296 1.40 10.91 7.72
N LEU A 297 1.09 12.21 7.85
CA LEU A 297 -0.10 12.81 7.24
C LEU A 297 -0.10 12.65 5.72
N THR A 298 1.03 12.92 5.06
CA THR A 298 1.14 12.82 3.60
C THR A 298 1.04 11.37 3.14
N ALA A 299 1.72 10.43 3.81
CA ALA A 299 1.68 9.01 3.50
C ALA A 299 0.27 8.43 3.68
N CYS A 300 -0.38 8.74 4.79
CA CYS A 300 -1.75 8.29 5.05
C CYS A 300 -2.77 8.91 4.08
N MET A 301 -2.61 10.19 3.73
CA MET A 301 -3.47 10.88 2.78
C MET A 301 -3.36 10.28 1.37
N THR A 302 -2.14 10.04 0.88
CA THR A 302 -1.94 9.45 -0.45
C THR A 302 -2.52 8.04 -0.54
N THR A 303 -2.32 7.22 0.49
CA THR A 303 -2.91 5.88 0.58
C THR A 303 -4.44 5.95 0.67
N ALA A 304 -5.00 6.86 1.47
CA ALA A 304 -6.45 7.03 1.59
C ALA A 304 -7.10 7.37 0.23
N VAL A 305 -6.54 8.34 -0.49
CA VAL A 305 -7.01 8.72 -1.83
C VAL A 305 -6.93 7.53 -2.80
N GLY A 306 -5.83 6.78 -2.78
CA GLY A 306 -5.65 5.59 -3.61
C GLY A 306 -6.67 4.49 -3.30
N LEU A 307 -6.94 4.22 -2.02
CA LEU A 307 -7.91 3.22 -1.58
C LEU A 307 -9.35 3.62 -1.91
N ILE A 308 -9.73 4.87 -1.68
CA ILE A 308 -11.05 5.39 -2.08
C ILE A 308 -11.24 5.20 -3.58
N ALA A 309 -10.23 5.59 -4.38
CA ALA A 309 -10.30 5.48 -5.82
C ALA A 309 -10.40 4.04 -6.31
N ALA A 310 -9.52 3.15 -5.84
CA ALA A 310 -9.48 1.75 -6.28
C ALA A 310 -10.76 1.02 -5.91
N THR A 311 -11.23 1.17 -4.66
CA THR A 311 -12.43 0.51 -4.17
C THR A 311 -13.68 1.00 -4.91
N SER A 312 -13.82 2.31 -5.10
CA SER A 312 -14.96 2.92 -5.80
C SER A 312 -14.99 2.54 -7.28
N GLU A 313 -13.85 2.51 -7.94
CA GLU A 313 -13.74 2.09 -9.35
C GLU A 313 -14.15 0.61 -9.52
N PHE A 314 -13.68 -0.26 -8.63
CA PHE A 314 -14.05 -1.68 -8.65
C PHE A 314 -15.55 -1.88 -8.47
N PHE A 315 -16.15 -1.28 -7.43
CA PHE A 315 -17.58 -1.47 -7.17
C PHE A 315 -18.46 -0.79 -8.21
N HIS A 316 -18.03 0.32 -8.80
CA HIS A 316 -18.71 0.94 -9.93
C HIS A 316 -18.74 0.02 -11.17
N ARG A 317 -17.63 -0.67 -11.46
CA ARG A 317 -17.58 -1.68 -12.54
C ARG A 317 -18.41 -2.93 -12.22
N LEU A 318 -18.46 -3.32 -10.95
CA LEU A 318 -19.25 -4.49 -10.52
C LEU A 318 -20.76 -4.20 -10.55
N LEU A 319 -21.15 -3.01 -10.12
CA LEU A 319 -22.54 -2.54 -10.02
C LEU A 319 -22.69 -1.15 -10.67
N PRO A 320 -22.80 -1.08 -12.01
CA PRO A 320 -22.82 0.20 -12.74
C PRO A 320 -24.04 1.09 -12.46
N VAL A 321 -25.09 0.52 -11.83
CA VAL A 321 -26.28 1.29 -11.40
C VAL A 321 -25.94 2.35 -10.38
N VAL A 322 -24.91 2.11 -9.53
CA VAL A 322 -24.43 3.06 -8.54
C VAL A 322 -23.25 3.85 -9.11
N SER A 323 -23.32 5.18 -9.05
CA SER A 323 -22.26 6.03 -9.59
C SER A 323 -20.95 5.89 -8.81
N TYR A 324 -19.83 6.13 -9.48
CA TYR A 324 -18.50 6.18 -8.85
C TYR A 324 -18.48 7.09 -7.61
N ARG A 325 -19.09 8.28 -7.72
CA ARG A 325 -19.15 9.26 -6.63
C ARG A 325 -19.97 8.78 -5.43
N ALA A 326 -21.04 8.03 -5.68
CA ALA A 326 -21.85 7.46 -4.59
C ALA A 326 -21.06 6.38 -3.84
N TRP A 327 -20.34 5.50 -4.53
CA TRP A 327 -19.44 4.52 -3.91
C TRP A 327 -18.34 5.20 -3.10
N MET A 328 -17.73 6.22 -3.67
CA MET A 328 -16.69 7.00 -3.02
C MET A 328 -17.16 7.64 -1.72
N ALA A 329 -18.34 8.27 -1.73
CA ALA A 329 -18.94 8.86 -0.53
C ALA A 329 -19.27 7.77 0.51
N ALA A 330 -19.89 6.66 0.10
CA ALA A 330 -20.26 5.56 0.98
C ALA A 330 -19.03 4.97 1.69
N PHE A 331 -17.97 4.63 0.96
CA PHE A 331 -16.75 4.06 1.55
C PHE A 331 -16.01 5.05 2.44
N THR A 332 -16.00 6.33 2.08
CA THR A 332 -15.41 7.36 2.92
C THR A 332 -16.17 7.53 4.24
N VAL A 333 -17.51 7.54 4.21
CA VAL A 333 -18.34 7.64 5.42
C VAL A 333 -18.16 6.42 6.32
N ILE A 334 -18.20 5.20 5.76
CA ILE A 334 -17.98 3.97 6.53
C ILE A 334 -16.61 4.01 7.21
N SER A 335 -15.58 4.40 6.46
CA SER A 335 -14.21 4.47 6.98
C SER A 335 -14.04 5.54 8.04
N PHE A 336 -14.71 6.68 7.89
CA PHE A 336 -14.73 7.73 8.91
C PHE A 336 -15.35 7.21 10.22
N VAL A 337 -16.50 6.55 10.16
CA VAL A 337 -17.17 5.99 11.35
C VAL A 337 -16.27 4.98 12.06
N LEU A 338 -15.61 4.09 11.31
CA LEU A 338 -14.67 3.11 11.88
C LEU A 338 -13.42 3.78 12.47
N ALA A 339 -12.85 4.78 11.79
CA ALA A 339 -11.70 5.51 12.30
C ALA A 339 -12.02 6.27 13.60
N ALA A 340 -13.22 6.85 13.71
CA ALA A 340 -13.70 7.51 14.92
C ALA A 340 -13.87 6.54 16.11
N ALA A 341 -14.15 5.26 15.85
CA ALA A 341 -14.19 4.21 16.86
C ALA A 341 -12.80 3.79 17.40
N GLY A 342 -11.72 4.28 16.78
CA GLY A 342 -10.34 4.08 17.19
C GLY A 342 -9.63 2.90 16.53
N LEU A 343 -8.30 2.94 16.56
CA LEU A 343 -7.43 1.99 15.87
C LEU A 343 -7.65 0.52 16.33
N ASN A 344 -7.85 0.29 17.62
CA ASN A 344 -8.05 -1.06 18.16
C ASN A 344 -9.33 -1.71 17.60
N SER A 345 -10.40 -0.95 17.44
CA SER A 345 -11.66 -1.43 16.85
C SER A 345 -11.48 -1.81 15.37
N VAL A 346 -10.72 -1.00 14.63
CA VAL A 346 -10.38 -1.27 13.23
C VAL A 346 -9.56 -2.56 13.12
N LEU A 347 -8.55 -2.74 13.97
CA LEU A 347 -7.68 -3.93 13.96
C LEU A 347 -8.45 -5.21 14.32
N ALA A 348 -9.35 -5.15 15.30
CA ALA A 348 -10.14 -6.30 15.72
C ALA A 348 -11.01 -6.88 14.60
N VAL A 349 -11.57 -6.03 13.76
CA VAL A 349 -12.38 -6.46 12.61
C VAL A 349 -11.52 -6.95 11.46
N ALA A 350 -10.38 -6.33 11.25
CA ALA A 350 -9.60 -6.52 10.03
C ALA A 350 -8.66 -7.73 10.07
N VAL A 351 -8.02 -7.98 11.21
CA VAL A 351 -6.98 -9.04 11.31
C VAL A 351 -7.52 -10.40 10.87
N PRO A 352 -8.70 -10.88 11.32
CA PRO A 352 -9.23 -12.17 10.87
C PRO A 352 -9.47 -12.23 9.35
N ILE A 353 -10.02 -11.16 8.78
CA ILE A 353 -10.34 -11.11 7.34
C ILE A 353 -9.05 -11.16 6.51
N ILE A 354 -8.03 -10.42 6.93
CA ILE A 354 -6.76 -10.34 6.22
C ILE A 354 -6.01 -11.65 6.31
N THR A 355 -5.96 -12.27 7.49
CA THR A 355 -5.33 -13.58 7.69
C THR A 355 -5.99 -14.64 6.80
N PHE A 356 -7.32 -14.56 6.60
CA PHE A 356 -8.03 -15.42 5.66
C PHE A 356 -7.67 -15.13 4.19
N LEU A 357 -7.59 -13.85 3.78
CA LEU A 357 -7.40 -13.48 2.38
C LEU A 357 -5.96 -13.67 1.88
N TYR A 358 -4.99 -13.56 2.76
CA TYR A 358 -3.58 -13.50 2.39
C TYR A 358 -3.04 -14.77 1.70
N PRO A 359 -3.24 -15.99 2.25
CA PRO A 359 -2.77 -17.21 1.59
C PRO A 359 -3.39 -17.40 0.21
N ILE A 360 -4.66 -17.01 0.05
CA ILE A 360 -5.37 -17.07 -1.23
C ILE A 360 -4.70 -16.11 -2.23
N ALA A 361 -4.46 -14.87 -1.82
CA ALA A 361 -3.84 -13.84 -2.65
C ALA A 361 -2.46 -14.28 -3.17
N ILE A 362 -1.60 -14.76 -2.28
CA ILE A 362 -0.27 -15.24 -2.68
C ILE A 362 -0.37 -16.43 -3.62
N THR A 363 -1.21 -17.41 -3.31
CA THR A 363 -1.37 -18.61 -4.13
C THR A 363 -1.79 -18.27 -5.55
N ILE A 364 -2.77 -17.38 -5.75
CA ILE A 364 -3.23 -17.01 -7.09
C ILE A 364 -2.19 -16.19 -7.86
N VAL A 365 -1.39 -15.36 -7.18
CA VAL A 365 -0.28 -14.62 -7.81
C VAL A 365 0.77 -15.60 -8.33
N PHE A 366 1.29 -16.50 -7.49
CA PHE A 366 2.29 -17.48 -7.90
C PHE A 366 1.76 -18.43 -8.97
N THR A 367 0.56 -18.96 -8.80
CA THR A 367 -0.04 -19.86 -9.80
C THR A 367 -0.18 -19.17 -11.15
N THR A 368 -0.58 -17.89 -11.19
CA THR A 368 -0.72 -17.15 -12.44
C THR A 368 0.63 -16.97 -13.15
N ILE A 369 1.68 -16.69 -12.41
CA ILE A 369 3.02 -16.53 -12.97
C ILE A 369 3.58 -17.87 -13.47
N LEU A 370 3.47 -18.92 -12.66
CA LEU A 370 3.97 -20.25 -13.00
C LEU A 370 3.20 -20.88 -14.18
N THR A 371 1.90 -20.68 -14.25
CA THR A 371 1.06 -21.21 -15.34
C THR A 371 0.96 -20.26 -16.54
N ARG A 372 1.75 -19.18 -16.58
CA ARG A 372 1.73 -18.20 -17.67
C ARG A 372 1.78 -18.82 -19.08
N PRO A 373 2.65 -19.79 -19.37
CA PRO A 373 2.68 -20.45 -20.69
C PRO A 373 1.38 -21.20 -21.00
N LEU A 374 0.70 -21.72 -19.98
CA LEU A 374 -0.49 -22.57 -20.07
C LEU A 374 -1.80 -21.81 -19.76
N ARG A 375 -1.75 -20.50 -19.53
CA ARG A 375 -2.88 -19.72 -18.98
C ARG A 375 -4.18 -19.79 -19.79
N LEU A 376 -4.08 -20.02 -21.08
CA LEU A 376 -5.23 -20.15 -22.00
C LEU A 376 -5.59 -21.60 -22.30
N THR A 377 -4.86 -22.56 -21.75
CA THR A 377 -5.10 -23.98 -21.93
C THR A 377 -5.98 -24.53 -20.80
N THR A 378 -6.71 -25.60 -21.08
CA THR A 378 -7.54 -26.31 -20.08
C THR A 378 -6.74 -26.73 -18.84
N PRO A 379 -5.51 -27.31 -18.96
CA PRO A 379 -4.69 -27.64 -17.79
C PRO A 379 -4.32 -26.45 -16.95
N GLY A 380 -3.96 -25.31 -17.57
CA GLY A 380 -3.62 -24.08 -16.83
C GLY A 380 -4.80 -23.50 -16.05
N LEU A 381 -6.00 -23.55 -16.60
CA LEU A 381 -7.23 -23.14 -15.89
C LEU A 381 -7.55 -24.06 -14.72
N TRP A 382 -7.40 -25.39 -14.89
CA TRP A 382 -7.61 -26.33 -13.80
C TRP A 382 -6.55 -26.18 -12.68
N ALA A 383 -5.29 -25.98 -13.03
CA ALA A 383 -4.24 -25.68 -12.05
C ALA A 383 -4.57 -24.43 -11.23
N PHE A 384 -5.03 -23.36 -11.87
CA PHE A 384 -5.45 -22.14 -11.18
C PHE A 384 -6.66 -22.40 -10.27
N ARG A 385 -7.70 -23.08 -10.75
CA ARG A 385 -8.89 -23.41 -9.95
C ARG A 385 -8.54 -24.26 -8.75
N ALA A 386 -7.79 -25.33 -8.94
CA ALA A 386 -7.39 -26.22 -7.87
C ALA A 386 -6.61 -25.45 -6.79
N SER A 387 -5.58 -24.68 -7.17
CA SER A 387 -4.78 -23.93 -6.20
C SER A 387 -5.58 -22.85 -5.47
N ALA A 388 -6.44 -22.09 -6.17
CA ALA A 388 -7.25 -21.04 -5.58
C ALA A 388 -8.25 -21.58 -4.56
N TRP A 389 -8.98 -22.66 -4.89
CA TRP A 389 -9.93 -23.28 -3.98
C TRP A 389 -9.27 -24.03 -2.84
N THR A 390 -8.13 -24.71 -3.06
CA THR A 390 -7.35 -25.33 -1.97
C THR A 390 -6.88 -24.29 -0.97
N ALA A 391 -6.35 -23.14 -1.44
CA ALA A 391 -5.95 -22.05 -0.57
C ALA A 391 -7.15 -21.47 0.20
N ALA A 392 -8.31 -21.32 -0.44
CA ALA A 392 -9.51 -20.80 0.23
C ALA A 392 -10.02 -21.77 1.33
N ILE A 393 -10.04 -23.07 1.04
CA ILE A 393 -10.44 -24.10 2.01
C ILE A 393 -9.44 -24.15 3.18
N TRP A 394 -8.14 -24.14 2.89
CA TRP A 394 -7.08 -24.12 3.91
C TRP A 394 -7.20 -22.88 4.81
N SER A 395 -7.34 -21.68 4.21
CA SER A 395 -7.50 -20.44 4.99
C SER A 395 -8.76 -20.46 5.85
N GLY A 396 -9.87 -21.01 5.32
CA GLY A 396 -11.11 -21.16 6.09
C GLY A 396 -10.96 -22.13 7.26
N ALA A 397 -10.34 -23.28 7.04
CA ALA A 397 -10.07 -24.25 8.10
C ALA A 397 -9.14 -23.68 9.17
N SER A 398 -8.08 -22.96 8.78
CA SER A 398 -7.16 -22.31 9.70
C SER A 398 -7.83 -21.20 10.52
N ALA A 399 -8.73 -20.42 9.91
CA ALA A 399 -9.49 -19.38 10.62
C ALA A 399 -10.46 -19.98 11.66
N ILE A 400 -11.12 -21.09 11.34
CA ILE A 400 -12.03 -21.81 12.26
C ILE A 400 -11.23 -22.45 13.41
N ALA A 401 -10.03 -22.98 13.13
CA ALA A 401 -9.20 -23.59 14.16
C ALA A 401 -8.58 -22.58 15.13
N ALA A 402 -8.49 -21.30 14.72
CA ALA A 402 -7.95 -20.20 15.54
C ALA A 402 -9.03 -19.43 16.33
N ALA A 403 -10.32 -19.63 16.02
CA ALA A 403 -11.47 -19.03 16.71
C ALA A 403 -11.95 -19.88 17.89
#